data_8606844228244c9ab88c29c7bfa1215d
#
_entry.id   8606844228244c9ab88c29c7bfa1215d
#
_cell.length_a   1.000
_cell.length_b   1.000
_cell.length_c   1.000
_cell.angle_alpha   90.00
_cell.angle_beta   90.00
_cell.angle_gamma   90.00
#
_symmetry.space_group_name_H-M   'P 1'
#
loop_
_entity.id
_entity.type
_entity.pdbx_description
1 polymer ?
#
loop_
_entity_poly.entity_id
_entity_poly.type
_entity_poly.pdbx_seq_one_letter_code
_entity_poly.pdbx_strand_id
1 'polypeptide(L)'
;MSQLIRLRDIQATHRDLIGDDYYDPTGKTAYGVNEEKIGKIEGALVEDTTGRIRYLIVDAGGWFSSKEVLVPAGLARIVGDDVFFDSLTKAQVEAMEVYDHDYQYSYKEQYEKDRQSFAADTVPEAERMEIA
;
A
#
# COMPACT_ATOMS: atom_id res chain seq x y z
N MET A 1 -10.44 -13.48 11.55
CA MET A 1 -10.36 -12.34 10.62
C MET A 1 -8.93 -11.88 10.48
N SER A 2 -8.46 -11.64 9.26
CA SER A 2 -7.08 -11.23 9.04
C SER A 2 -6.87 -9.78 9.49
N GLN A 3 -5.77 -9.55 10.17
CA GLN A 3 -5.35 -8.21 10.57
C GLN A 3 -4.25 -7.74 9.63
N LEU A 4 -4.14 -6.43 9.48
CA LEU A 4 -3.09 -5.81 8.71
C LEU A 4 -2.02 -5.27 9.66
N ILE A 5 -0.79 -5.71 9.47
CA ILE A 5 0.34 -5.36 10.34
C ILE A 5 1.41 -4.69 9.48
N ARG A 6 2.03 -3.63 10.01
CA ARG A 6 3.11 -2.97 9.29
C ARG A 6 4.26 -3.95 9.05
N LEU A 7 4.79 -3.92 7.83
CA LEU A 7 5.90 -4.79 7.43
C LEU A 7 7.08 -4.66 8.40
N ARG A 8 7.43 -3.45 8.81
CA ARG A 8 8.54 -3.22 9.73
C ARG A 8 8.33 -3.88 11.09
N ASP A 9 7.07 -4.00 11.56
CA ASP A 9 6.77 -4.66 12.82
C ASP A 9 6.88 -6.19 12.68
N ILE A 10 6.51 -6.73 11.51
CA ILE A 10 6.68 -8.14 11.20
C ILE A 10 8.17 -8.49 11.13
N GLN A 11 8.97 -7.64 10.52
CA GLN A 11 10.42 -7.82 10.46
C GLN A 11 11.03 -7.94 11.86
N ALA A 12 10.52 -7.17 12.81
CA ALA A 12 11.05 -7.14 14.17
C ALA A 12 10.58 -8.34 15.02
N THR A 13 9.34 -8.81 14.83
CA THR A 13 8.70 -9.75 15.77
C THR A 13 8.18 -11.05 15.15
N HIS A 14 7.94 -11.09 13.85
CA HIS A 14 7.28 -12.22 13.19
C HIS A 14 7.93 -12.57 11.84
N ARG A 15 9.25 -12.67 11.80
CA ARG A 15 9.98 -12.95 10.56
C ARG A 15 9.56 -14.26 9.91
N ASP A 16 9.09 -15.22 10.68
CA ASP A 16 8.64 -16.52 10.16
C ASP A 16 7.51 -16.38 9.15
N LEU A 17 6.69 -15.33 9.29
CA LEU A 17 5.55 -15.09 8.41
C LEU A 17 5.98 -14.71 7.00
N ILE A 18 7.06 -13.95 6.86
CA ILE A 18 7.51 -13.38 5.57
C ILE A 18 8.80 -14.01 5.07
N GLY A 19 9.52 -14.75 5.93
CA GLY A 19 10.81 -15.36 5.59
C GLY A 19 11.95 -14.35 5.51
N ASP A 20 13.12 -14.82 5.07
CA ASP A 20 14.31 -13.98 4.96
C ASP A 20 14.36 -13.17 3.65
N ASP A 21 13.70 -13.67 2.60
CA ASP A 21 13.69 -13.08 1.26
C ASP A 21 12.41 -12.27 1.01
N TYR A 22 11.90 -11.58 2.01
CA TYR A 22 10.72 -10.76 1.85
C TYR A 22 11.01 -9.52 0.99
N TYR A 23 9.97 -9.03 0.32
CA TYR A 23 10.05 -7.83 -0.50
C TYR A 23 9.66 -6.60 0.33
N ASP A 24 10.52 -5.56 0.32
CA ASP A 24 10.26 -4.31 1.03
C ASP A 24 10.30 -3.14 0.03
N PRO A 25 9.14 -2.53 -0.29
CA PRO A 25 9.07 -1.42 -1.22
C PRO A 25 9.39 -0.06 -0.58
N THR A 26 9.72 0.00 0.70
CA THR A 26 9.95 1.27 1.42
C THR A 26 11.06 2.08 0.76
N GLY A 27 10.80 3.37 0.60
CA GLY A 27 11.77 4.31 0.02
C GLY A 27 11.63 4.51 -1.48
N LYS A 28 10.83 3.69 -2.17
CA LYS A 28 10.61 3.85 -3.60
C LYS A 28 9.74 5.06 -3.89
N THR A 29 9.89 5.62 -5.10
CA THR A 29 9.08 6.76 -5.53
C THR A 29 7.78 6.30 -6.15
N ALA A 30 6.67 6.94 -5.80
CA ALA A 30 5.35 6.62 -6.30
C ALA A 30 4.90 7.61 -7.38
N TYR A 31 4.38 7.05 -8.47
CA TYR A 31 3.83 7.80 -9.61
C TYR A 31 2.39 7.34 -9.88
N GLY A 32 1.59 8.27 -10.37
CA GLY A 32 0.22 7.98 -10.83
C GLY A 32 0.10 8.00 -12.33
N VAL A 33 -1.13 8.26 -12.80
CA VAL A 33 -1.45 8.36 -14.22
C VAL A 33 -0.51 9.36 -14.90
N ASN A 34 -0.04 9.02 -16.11
CA ASN A 34 0.87 9.84 -16.91
C ASN A 34 2.21 10.10 -16.21
N GLU A 35 2.62 9.18 -15.33
CA GLU A 35 3.89 9.29 -14.60
C GLU A 35 3.99 10.55 -13.74
N GLU A 36 2.85 11.07 -13.28
CA GLU A 36 2.84 12.19 -12.35
C GLU A 36 3.33 11.73 -10.99
N LYS A 37 4.34 12.39 -10.46
CA LYS A 37 4.90 12.02 -9.15
C LYS A 37 3.89 12.28 -8.03
N ILE A 38 3.62 11.25 -7.25
CA ILE A 38 2.72 11.32 -6.10
C ILE A 38 3.50 11.57 -4.80
N GLY A 39 4.57 10.82 -4.59
CA GLY A 39 5.36 10.91 -3.37
C GLY A 39 6.26 9.70 -3.20
N LYS A 40 6.36 9.21 -1.96
CA LYS A 40 7.22 8.08 -1.63
C LYS A 40 6.46 6.98 -0.91
N ILE A 41 6.97 5.76 -1.04
CA ILE A 41 6.46 4.63 -0.28
C ILE A 41 7.11 4.66 1.11
N GLU A 42 6.31 4.85 2.14
CA GLU A 42 6.78 4.90 3.52
C GLU A 42 6.78 3.53 4.20
N GLY A 43 6.04 2.59 3.66
CA GLY A 43 5.96 1.25 4.22
C GLY A 43 4.88 0.44 3.57
N ALA A 44 4.50 -0.66 4.23
CA ALA A 44 3.47 -1.56 3.73
C ALA A 44 2.71 -2.19 4.89
N LEU A 45 1.47 -2.60 4.62
CA LEU A 45 0.68 -3.42 5.53
C LEU A 45 0.59 -4.82 4.98
N VAL A 46 0.86 -5.80 5.84
CA VAL A 46 0.90 -7.22 5.52
C VAL A 46 -0.27 -7.92 6.21
N GLU A 47 -0.93 -8.80 5.48
CA GLU A 47 -1.97 -9.65 6.06
C GLU A 47 -1.33 -10.71 6.94
N ASP A 48 -1.74 -10.76 8.21
CA ASP A 48 -1.09 -11.60 9.22
C ASP A 48 -1.25 -13.11 8.99
N THR A 49 -2.27 -13.53 8.23
CA THR A 49 -2.52 -14.95 7.96
C THR A 49 -1.79 -15.49 6.73
N THR A 50 -1.35 -14.62 5.82
CA THR A 50 -0.74 -15.03 4.55
C THR A 50 0.68 -14.52 4.34
N GLY A 51 1.08 -13.47 5.06
CA GLY A 51 2.36 -12.80 4.85
C GLY A 51 2.41 -11.95 3.59
N ARG A 52 1.27 -11.73 2.93
CA ARG A 52 1.21 -10.94 1.69
C ARG A 52 1.03 -9.47 2.00
N ILE A 53 1.75 -8.64 1.25
CA ILE A 53 1.54 -7.20 1.27
C ILE A 53 0.19 -6.91 0.63
N ARG A 54 -0.71 -6.26 1.38
CA ARG A 54 -2.05 -5.91 0.90
C ARG A 54 -2.20 -4.42 0.61
N TYR A 55 -1.44 -3.59 1.31
CA TYR A 55 -1.50 -2.13 1.14
C TYR A 55 -0.11 -1.55 1.17
N LEU A 56 0.09 -0.49 0.37
CA LEU A 56 1.28 0.34 0.46
C LEU A 56 0.92 1.62 1.22
N ILE A 57 1.79 2.03 2.12
CA ILE A 57 1.66 3.30 2.83
C ILE A 57 2.39 4.33 1.97
N VAL A 58 1.63 5.27 1.40
CA VAL A 58 2.18 6.27 0.48
C VAL A 58 2.14 7.64 1.14
N ASP A 59 3.27 8.33 1.18
CA ASP A 59 3.32 9.71 1.61
C ASP A 59 3.11 10.62 0.40
N ALA A 60 1.95 11.26 0.38
CA ALA A 60 1.53 12.13 -0.71
C ALA A 60 1.48 13.62 -0.31
N GLY A 61 2.02 13.97 0.86
CA GLY A 61 1.84 15.30 1.45
C GLY A 61 2.70 16.41 0.90
N GLY A 62 3.77 16.12 0.18
CA GLY A 62 4.66 17.13 -0.38
C GLY A 62 5.58 17.79 0.65
N TRP A 63 5.98 19.05 0.37
CA TRP A 63 7.04 19.73 1.12
C TRP A 63 6.68 20.13 2.55
N PHE A 64 5.41 20.52 2.77
CA PHE A 64 5.05 21.19 4.03
C PHE A 64 4.28 20.30 4.99
N SER A 65 3.79 19.16 4.54
CA SER A 65 3.06 18.26 5.40
C SER A 65 3.16 16.83 4.87
N SER A 66 3.37 15.89 5.79
CA SER A 66 3.32 14.49 5.47
C SER A 66 1.84 14.06 5.49
N LYS A 67 1.41 13.36 4.45
CA LYS A 67 0.08 12.76 4.40
C LYS A 67 0.21 11.32 3.95
N GLU A 68 0.16 10.41 4.90
CA GLU A 68 0.24 8.99 4.61
C GLU A 68 -1.15 8.42 4.37
N VAL A 69 -1.30 7.69 3.27
CA VAL A 69 -2.55 7.04 2.90
C VAL A 69 -2.29 5.58 2.55
N LEU A 70 -3.33 4.76 2.62
CA LEU A 70 -3.25 3.34 2.23
C LEU A 70 -3.74 3.17 0.81
N VAL A 71 -2.85 2.64 -0.05
CA VAL A 71 -3.20 2.34 -1.44
C VAL A 71 -3.12 0.82 -1.63
N PRO A 72 -4.19 0.19 -2.18
CA PRO A 72 -4.18 -1.26 -2.41
C PRO A 72 -2.97 -1.71 -3.23
N ALA A 73 -2.29 -2.74 -2.76
CA ALA A 73 -1.08 -3.25 -3.41
C ALA A 73 -1.33 -3.76 -4.83
N GLY A 74 -2.54 -4.28 -5.08
CA GLY A 74 -2.91 -4.76 -6.41
C GLY A 74 -2.98 -3.68 -7.47
N LEU A 75 -3.01 -2.41 -7.07
CA LEU A 75 -2.97 -1.28 -8.01
C LEU A 75 -1.54 -0.87 -8.37
N ALA A 76 -0.54 -1.45 -7.72
CA ALA A 76 0.85 -1.07 -7.89
C ALA A 76 1.57 -1.93 -8.92
N ARG A 77 2.35 -1.27 -9.76
CA ARG A 77 3.29 -1.91 -10.69
C ARG A 77 4.68 -1.41 -10.35
N ILE A 78 5.57 -2.31 -9.95
CA ILE A 78 6.90 -1.95 -9.46
C ILE A 78 7.94 -2.20 -10.55
N VAL A 79 8.71 -1.15 -10.85
CA VAL A 79 9.78 -1.19 -11.84
C VAL A 79 11.02 -0.56 -11.20
N GLY A 80 12.00 -1.37 -10.81
CA GLY A 80 13.20 -0.87 -10.16
C GLY A 80 12.88 -0.15 -8.87
N ASP A 81 13.28 1.13 -8.79
CA ASP A 81 13.04 1.97 -7.62
C ASP A 81 11.74 2.77 -7.68
N ASP A 82 10.92 2.50 -8.68
CA ASP A 82 9.68 3.24 -8.91
C ASP A 82 8.46 2.36 -8.75
N VAL A 83 7.39 2.96 -8.22
CA VAL A 83 6.08 2.31 -8.08
C VAL A 83 5.06 3.11 -8.87
N PHE A 84 4.39 2.45 -9.81
CA PHE A 84 3.39 3.10 -10.66
C PHE A 84 1.99 2.63 -10.28
N PHE A 85 1.12 3.59 -9.96
CA PHE A 85 -0.31 3.36 -9.78
C PHE A 85 -1.01 3.84 -11.05
N ASP A 86 -1.03 3.00 -12.07
CA ASP A 86 -1.45 3.38 -13.43
C ASP A 86 -2.91 3.83 -13.53
N SER A 87 -3.75 3.45 -12.55
CA SER A 87 -5.18 3.79 -12.53
C SER A 87 -5.53 4.97 -11.61
N LEU A 88 -4.54 5.56 -10.93
CA LEU A 88 -4.78 6.61 -9.94
C LEU A 88 -4.10 7.91 -10.34
N THR A 89 -4.84 9.02 -10.16
CA THR A 89 -4.25 10.36 -10.27
C THR A 89 -3.67 10.77 -8.93
N LYS A 90 -2.75 11.73 -8.96
CA LYS A 90 -2.23 12.34 -7.73
C LYS A 90 -3.37 12.91 -6.88
N ALA A 91 -4.34 13.58 -7.50
CA ALA A 91 -5.47 14.14 -6.79
C ALA A 91 -6.30 13.07 -6.07
N GLN A 92 -6.51 11.92 -6.70
CA GLN A 92 -7.22 10.82 -6.06
C GLN A 92 -6.48 10.30 -4.83
N VAL A 93 -5.16 10.16 -4.91
CA VAL A 93 -4.36 9.70 -3.77
C VAL A 93 -4.36 10.73 -2.65
N GLU A 94 -4.23 12.01 -2.98
CA GLU A 94 -4.25 13.08 -1.98
C GLU A 94 -5.61 13.20 -1.27
N ALA A 95 -6.69 12.76 -1.91
CA ALA A 95 -8.03 12.81 -1.34
C ALA A 95 -8.36 11.60 -0.45
N MET A 96 -7.49 10.60 -0.40
CA MET A 96 -7.72 9.41 0.42
C MET A 96 -7.68 9.73 1.90
N GLU A 97 -8.32 8.87 2.70
CA GLU A 97 -8.32 8.98 4.14
C GLU A 97 -6.89 8.78 4.68
N VAL A 98 -6.52 9.60 5.66
CA VAL A 98 -5.20 9.51 6.30
C VAL A 98 -5.04 8.18 7.03
N TYR A 99 -3.90 7.53 6.84
CA TYR A 99 -3.56 6.32 7.57
C TYR A 99 -3.37 6.65 9.05
N ASP A 100 -4.09 5.94 9.90
CA ASP A 100 -4.01 6.09 11.36
C ASP A 100 -3.08 5.01 11.92
N HIS A 101 -1.91 5.42 12.42
CA HIS A 101 -0.91 4.52 12.96
C HIS A 101 -1.37 3.78 14.21
N ASP A 102 -2.36 4.31 14.92
CA ASP A 102 -2.87 3.73 16.17
C ASP A 102 -4.08 2.84 15.95
N TYR A 103 -4.62 2.80 14.74
CA TYR A 103 -5.78 1.98 14.41
C TYR A 103 -5.36 0.60 13.95
N GLN A 104 -6.05 -0.43 14.47
CA GLN A 104 -5.80 -1.80 14.02
C GLN A 104 -6.71 -2.13 12.84
N TYR A 105 -6.16 -2.11 11.64
CA TYR A 105 -6.92 -2.37 10.41
C TYR A 105 -7.20 -3.86 10.24
N SER A 106 -8.45 -4.19 9.90
CA SER A 106 -8.86 -5.51 9.43
C SER A 106 -8.79 -5.53 7.91
N TYR A 107 -8.22 -6.57 7.32
CA TYR A 107 -8.14 -6.66 5.86
C TYR A 107 -9.52 -6.65 5.22
N LYS A 108 -10.46 -7.43 5.77
CA LYS A 108 -11.82 -7.50 5.22
C LYS A 108 -12.52 -6.14 5.21
N GLU A 109 -12.47 -5.42 6.32
CA GLU A 109 -13.11 -4.10 6.42
C GLU A 109 -12.46 -3.09 5.48
N GLN A 110 -11.14 -3.08 5.44
CA GLN A 110 -10.42 -2.14 4.56
C GLN A 110 -10.67 -2.46 3.09
N TYR A 111 -10.67 -3.74 2.73
CA TYR A 111 -10.95 -4.16 1.36
C TYR A 111 -12.36 -3.72 0.92
N GLU A 112 -13.37 -3.86 1.78
CA GLU A 112 -14.74 -3.45 1.47
C GLU A 112 -14.85 -1.94 1.31
N LYS A 113 -14.14 -1.16 2.14
CA LYS A 113 -14.07 0.30 1.99
C LYS A 113 -13.44 0.68 0.65
N ASP A 114 -12.39 0.00 0.26
CA ASP A 114 -11.69 0.26 -1.01
C ASP A 114 -12.59 -0.03 -2.20
N ARG A 115 -13.37 -1.09 -2.14
CA ARG A 115 -14.31 -1.43 -3.21
C ARG A 115 -15.41 -0.39 -3.40
N GLN A 116 -15.74 0.36 -2.36
CA GLN A 116 -16.67 1.48 -2.45
C GLN A 116 -16.02 2.73 -3.01
N SER A 117 -14.74 2.94 -2.73
CA SER A 117 -13.97 4.11 -3.16
C SER A 117 -13.41 3.97 -4.57
N PHE A 118 -13.05 2.74 -4.97
CA PHE A 118 -12.52 2.41 -6.30
C PHE A 118 -13.53 1.55 -7.05
N ALA A 119 -13.39 1.49 -8.38
CA ALA A 119 -14.19 0.55 -9.16
C ALA A 119 -13.87 -0.88 -8.72
N ALA A 120 -14.89 -1.73 -8.55
CA ALA A 120 -14.72 -3.07 -7.98
C ALA A 120 -13.75 -3.95 -8.78
N ASP A 121 -13.62 -3.72 -10.08
CA ASP A 121 -12.72 -4.47 -10.95
C ASP A 121 -11.26 -4.01 -10.85
N THR A 122 -10.98 -2.88 -10.19
CA THR A 122 -9.63 -2.40 -9.99
C THR A 122 -9.02 -2.85 -8.66
N VAL A 123 -9.81 -3.48 -7.77
CA VAL A 123 -9.37 -3.97 -6.46
C VAL A 123 -9.78 -5.44 -6.32
N PRO A 124 -9.06 -6.35 -7.01
CA PRO A 124 -9.39 -7.78 -6.94
C PRO A 124 -9.04 -8.36 -5.56
N GLU A 125 -9.86 -9.32 -5.10
CA GLU A 125 -9.73 -9.91 -3.77
C GLU A 125 -8.38 -10.58 -3.51
N ALA A 126 -7.84 -11.27 -4.51
CA ALA A 126 -6.57 -11.99 -4.38
C ALA A 126 -5.41 -11.21 -4.98
N GLU A 127 -5.43 -9.91 -4.81
CA GLU A 127 -4.48 -9.04 -5.47
C GLU A 127 -3.04 -9.21 -5.00
N ARG A 128 -2.13 -8.94 -5.91
CA ARG A 128 -0.70 -8.87 -5.65
C ARG A 128 -0.14 -7.69 -6.42
N MET A 129 0.95 -7.14 -5.88
CA MET A 129 1.72 -6.16 -6.64
C MET A 129 2.29 -6.81 -7.89
N GLU A 130 2.22 -6.10 -9.01
CA GLU A 130 2.92 -6.49 -10.23
C GLU A 130 4.36 -6.00 -10.15
N ILE A 131 5.30 -6.93 -10.27
CA ILE A 131 6.74 -6.62 -10.23
C ILE A 131 7.33 -6.98 -11.57
N ALA A 132 7.88 -5.99 -12.24
CA ALA A 132 8.53 -6.17 -13.53
C ALA A 132 10.00 -6.57 -13.38
#